data_0edb3d38284982f7585eaa9dfad53613
#
_entry.id   0edb3d38284982f7585eaa9dfad53613
#
_cell.length_a   1.000
_cell.length_b   1.000
_cell.length_c   1.000
_cell.angle_alpha   90.00
_cell.angle_beta   90.00
_cell.angle_gamma   90.00
#
_symmetry.space_group_name_H-M   'P 1'
#
loop_
_entity.id
_entity.type
_entity.pdbx_description
1 polymer ?
#
loop_
_entity_poly.entity_id
_entity_poly.type
_entity_poly.pdbx_seq_one_letter_code
_entity_poly.pdbx_strand_id
1 'polypeptide(L)'
;FIDRINDSRANPVPDRGPVESTNPCGEQPLYPYDSCNLGSINLARFLHGDPEKRSVDYDRLAIAVHQCVHLLDNVIEMNHYPIPEIDETSNAIRRIGLGVMGWADMLFDMRVSYASEDAITLAKEVMEFIQKEADIASEQLSAVRGSFPDWDRSIYGPNGSEGPRPMRNSTRTTIAPTGTLSIIANCSGGIE
;
A
#
# COMPACT_ATOMS: atom_id res chain seq x y z
N PHE A 1 12.55 -12.18 9.24
CA PHE A 1 12.17 -13.04 10.37
C PHE A 1 10.84 -12.58 10.93
N ILE A 2 9.96 -13.52 11.29
CA ILE A 2 8.56 -13.26 11.69
C ILE A 2 8.45 -12.33 12.89
N ASP A 3 9.39 -12.41 13.85
CA ASP A 3 9.40 -11.54 15.04
C ASP A 3 9.47 -10.05 14.65
N ARG A 4 10.37 -9.69 13.73
CA ARG A 4 10.49 -8.29 13.24
C ARG A 4 9.23 -7.82 12.51
N ILE A 5 8.52 -8.73 11.85
CA ILE A 5 7.25 -8.41 11.18
C ILE A 5 6.20 -8.12 12.24
N ASN A 6 6.08 -8.98 13.25
CA ASN A 6 5.11 -8.83 14.33
C ASN A 6 5.37 -7.61 15.23
N ASP A 7 6.63 -7.20 15.37
CA ASP A 7 7.03 -6.01 16.13
C ASP A 7 6.95 -4.71 15.28
N SER A 8 6.34 -4.77 14.10
CA SER A 8 6.25 -3.64 13.17
C SER A 8 4.81 -3.28 12.80
N ARG A 9 4.64 -2.21 12.03
CA ARG A 9 3.35 -1.80 11.44
C ARG A 9 2.70 -2.86 10.53
N ALA A 10 3.43 -3.91 10.15
CA ALA A 10 2.89 -5.03 9.38
C ALA A 10 1.93 -5.90 10.19
N ASN A 11 1.99 -5.82 11.54
CA ASN A 11 0.98 -6.34 12.48
C ASN A 11 0.12 -5.17 13.00
N PRO A 12 -0.90 -4.71 12.26
CA PRO A 12 -1.66 -3.51 12.62
C PRO A 12 -2.64 -3.70 13.77
N VAL A 13 -3.01 -4.95 14.11
CA VAL A 13 -3.94 -5.27 15.20
C VAL A 13 -3.33 -6.36 16.10
N PRO A 14 -2.34 -6.02 16.95
CA PRO A 14 -1.64 -7.01 17.78
C PRO A 14 -2.54 -7.84 18.68
N ASP A 15 -3.68 -7.30 19.08
CA ASP A 15 -4.69 -8.01 19.90
C ASP A 15 -5.35 -9.19 19.16
N ARG A 16 -5.24 -9.28 17.84
CA ARG A 16 -5.63 -10.48 17.07
C ARG A 16 -4.61 -11.62 17.19
N GLY A 17 -3.45 -11.33 17.73
CA GLY A 17 -2.31 -12.24 17.77
C GLY A 17 -1.27 -11.95 16.69
N PRO A 18 -0.30 -12.84 16.51
CA PRO A 18 0.75 -12.66 15.51
C PRO A 18 0.22 -12.87 14.09
N VAL A 19 0.84 -12.19 13.13
CA VAL A 19 0.78 -12.60 11.73
C VAL A 19 1.58 -13.91 11.59
N GLU A 20 1.04 -14.89 10.87
CA GLU A 20 1.59 -16.25 10.86
C GLU A 20 2.27 -16.61 9.53
N SER A 21 1.85 -15.97 8.46
CA SER A 21 2.34 -16.29 7.11
C SER A 21 2.31 -15.04 6.21
N THR A 22 2.66 -15.24 4.95
CA THR A 22 2.50 -14.25 3.91
C THR A 22 1.67 -14.81 2.77
N ASN A 23 1.23 -13.93 1.84
CA ASN A 23 0.77 -14.36 0.54
C ASN A 23 1.91 -15.03 -0.27
N PRO A 24 1.66 -15.67 -1.43
CA PRO A 24 2.66 -16.44 -2.17
C PRO A 24 3.93 -15.66 -2.54
N CYS A 25 3.80 -14.37 -2.85
CA CYS A 25 4.94 -13.53 -3.24
C CYS A 25 5.68 -12.89 -2.06
N GLY A 26 5.12 -12.98 -0.84
CA GLY A 26 5.78 -12.55 0.40
C GLY A 26 5.62 -11.09 0.79
N GLU A 27 4.93 -10.28 -0.03
CA GLU A 27 4.79 -8.85 0.22
C GLU A 27 3.74 -8.48 1.27
N GLN A 28 2.81 -9.39 1.60
CA GLN A 28 1.77 -9.17 2.60
C GLN A 28 1.86 -10.16 3.76
N PRO A 29 2.31 -9.73 4.94
CA PRO A 29 2.12 -10.47 6.18
C PRO A 29 0.63 -10.52 6.55
N LEU A 30 0.12 -11.70 6.85
CA LEU A 30 -1.31 -11.96 7.02
C LEU A 30 -1.61 -12.70 8.32
N TYR A 31 -2.76 -12.41 8.92
CA TYR A 31 -3.38 -13.24 9.96
C TYR A 31 -4.01 -14.50 9.36
N PRO A 32 -4.38 -15.49 10.19
CA PRO A 32 -5.28 -16.55 9.75
C PRO A 32 -6.56 -15.97 9.13
N TYR A 33 -6.96 -16.51 7.99
CA TYR A 33 -8.14 -16.10 7.22
C TYR A 33 -8.12 -14.64 6.74
N ASP A 34 -6.96 -14.01 6.69
CA ASP A 34 -6.79 -12.64 6.20
C ASP A 34 -6.65 -12.61 4.67
N SER A 35 -6.99 -11.50 4.08
CA SER A 35 -6.82 -11.24 2.65
C SER A 35 -6.41 -9.80 2.38
N CYS A 36 -5.78 -9.54 1.23
CA CYS A 36 -5.40 -8.20 0.83
C CYS A 36 -5.72 -7.95 -0.65
N ASN A 37 -6.44 -6.86 -0.91
CA ASN A 37 -6.58 -6.35 -2.27
C ASN A 37 -5.32 -5.57 -2.65
N LEU A 38 -4.82 -5.80 -3.87
CA LEU A 38 -3.60 -5.18 -4.37
C LEU A 38 -3.89 -4.25 -5.53
N GLY A 39 -3.15 -3.15 -5.58
CA GLY A 39 -3.09 -2.24 -6.71
C GLY A 39 -1.67 -1.71 -6.88
N SER A 40 -1.29 -1.31 -8.11
CA SER A 40 0.05 -0.79 -8.36
C SER A 40 0.01 0.38 -9.34
N ILE A 41 0.63 1.48 -8.95
CA ILE A 41 0.72 2.70 -9.75
C ILE A 41 1.92 2.57 -10.70
N ASN A 42 1.71 2.81 -12.00
CA ASN A 42 2.80 2.90 -12.96
C ASN A 42 3.51 4.25 -12.84
N LEU A 43 4.64 4.28 -12.13
CA LEU A 43 5.38 5.50 -11.82
C LEU A 43 5.89 6.24 -13.06
N ALA A 44 6.19 5.54 -14.16
CA ALA A 44 6.65 6.16 -15.41
C ALA A 44 5.60 7.11 -16.02
N ARG A 45 4.32 7.03 -15.61
CA ARG A 45 3.26 7.94 -16.04
C ARG A 45 3.15 9.22 -15.21
N PHE A 46 3.96 9.35 -14.15
CA PHE A 46 3.92 10.48 -13.22
C PHE A 46 5.20 11.29 -13.29
N LEU A 47 5.66 11.55 -14.51
CA LEU A 47 6.78 12.43 -14.79
C LEU A 47 6.31 13.67 -15.55
N HIS A 48 6.96 14.79 -15.28
CA HIS A 48 6.78 16.04 -15.99
C HIS A 48 8.15 16.68 -16.34
N GLY A 49 8.11 17.74 -17.13
CA GLY A 49 9.30 18.49 -17.59
C GLY A 49 9.86 18.00 -18.93
N ASP A 50 10.93 18.66 -19.36
CA ASP A 50 11.60 18.34 -20.60
C ASP A 50 12.29 16.97 -20.51
N PRO A 51 12.48 16.24 -21.65
CA PRO A 51 13.12 14.92 -21.67
C PRO A 51 14.51 14.86 -21.01
N GLU A 52 15.20 16.01 -20.89
CA GLU A 52 16.51 16.10 -20.26
C GLU A 52 16.48 16.47 -18.76
N LYS A 53 15.31 16.89 -18.25
CA LYS A 53 15.12 17.34 -16.87
C LYS A 53 13.76 16.90 -16.33
N ARG A 54 13.43 15.62 -16.45
CA ARG A 54 12.20 15.08 -15.88
C ARG A 54 12.26 15.02 -14.37
N SER A 55 11.12 15.31 -13.76
CA SER A 55 10.89 15.17 -12.31
C SER A 55 9.55 14.51 -12.04
N VAL A 56 9.37 13.99 -10.83
CA VAL A 56 8.12 13.35 -10.42
C VAL A 56 7.02 14.39 -10.29
N ASP A 57 5.86 14.10 -10.87
CA ASP A 57 4.63 14.89 -10.76
C ASP A 57 3.87 14.45 -9.50
N TYR A 58 4.28 15.00 -8.37
CA TYR A 58 3.69 14.66 -7.07
C TYR A 58 2.22 15.06 -6.95
N ASP A 59 1.79 16.12 -7.63
CA ASP A 59 0.36 16.55 -7.58
C ASP A 59 -0.54 15.51 -8.24
N ARG A 60 -0.18 15.03 -9.43
CA ARG A 60 -0.92 13.96 -10.11
C ARG A 60 -0.79 12.63 -9.38
N LEU A 61 0.37 12.36 -8.80
CA LEU A 61 0.60 11.14 -8.03
C LEU A 61 -0.27 11.11 -6.77
N ALA A 62 -0.40 12.22 -6.03
CA ALA A 62 -1.30 12.33 -4.89
C ALA A 62 -2.74 11.98 -5.25
N ILE A 63 -3.26 12.58 -6.34
CA ILE A 63 -4.62 12.30 -6.82
C ILE A 63 -4.79 10.79 -7.12
N ALA A 64 -3.83 10.19 -7.80
CA ALA A 64 -3.88 8.76 -8.12
C ALA A 64 -3.84 7.88 -6.87
N VAL A 65 -3.00 8.21 -5.88
CA VAL A 65 -2.94 7.49 -4.59
C VAL A 65 -4.29 7.52 -3.89
N HIS A 66 -4.92 8.70 -3.77
CA HIS A 66 -6.23 8.84 -3.13
C HIS A 66 -7.31 8.02 -3.85
N GLN A 67 -7.33 8.06 -5.19
CA GLN A 67 -8.28 7.27 -5.99
C GLN A 67 -8.05 5.77 -5.83
N CYS A 68 -6.79 5.32 -5.81
CA CYS A 68 -6.45 3.91 -5.62
C CYS A 68 -6.83 3.40 -4.23
N VAL A 69 -6.56 4.16 -3.16
CA VAL A 69 -6.96 3.79 -1.79
C VAL A 69 -8.48 3.67 -1.72
N HIS A 70 -9.22 4.62 -2.28
CA HIS A 70 -10.68 4.57 -2.33
C HIS A 70 -11.18 3.36 -3.13
N LEU A 71 -10.58 3.08 -4.30
CA LEU A 71 -10.95 1.91 -5.10
C LEU A 71 -10.71 0.60 -4.34
N LEU A 72 -9.55 0.45 -3.71
CA LEU A 72 -9.20 -0.77 -2.96
C LEU A 72 -10.12 -0.96 -1.73
N ASP A 73 -10.51 0.12 -1.04
CA ASP A 73 -11.51 0.05 0.04
C ASP A 73 -12.88 -0.38 -0.50
N ASN A 74 -13.30 0.12 -1.68
CA ASN A 74 -14.56 -0.31 -2.31
C ASN A 74 -14.53 -1.79 -2.72
N VAL A 75 -13.38 -2.33 -3.13
CA VAL A 75 -13.25 -3.75 -3.48
C VAL A 75 -13.55 -4.64 -2.28
N ILE A 76 -13.17 -4.25 -1.06
CA ILE A 76 -13.53 -5.01 0.15
C ILE A 76 -15.04 -5.12 0.32
N GLU A 77 -15.78 -4.02 0.11
CA GLU A 77 -17.25 -4.01 0.21
C GLU A 77 -17.94 -4.85 -0.87
N MET A 78 -17.36 -4.90 -2.06
CA MET A 78 -17.98 -5.56 -3.22
C MET A 78 -17.56 -7.03 -3.38
N ASN A 79 -16.57 -7.47 -2.61
CA ASN A 79 -16.04 -8.81 -2.71
C ASN A 79 -16.97 -9.86 -2.10
N HIS A 80 -16.99 -11.06 -2.69
CA HIS A 80 -17.67 -12.23 -2.16
C HIS A 80 -16.63 -13.24 -1.71
N TYR A 81 -16.52 -13.40 -0.40
CA TYR A 81 -15.53 -14.30 0.18
C TYR A 81 -16.05 -15.74 0.18
N PRO A 82 -15.18 -16.75 -0.08
CA PRO A 82 -15.61 -18.13 -0.24
C PRO A 82 -16.06 -18.81 1.05
N ILE A 83 -15.59 -18.30 2.22
CA ILE A 83 -15.93 -18.83 3.54
C ILE A 83 -16.14 -17.66 4.53
N PRO A 84 -17.00 -17.87 5.56
CA PRO A 84 -17.35 -16.81 6.50
C PRO A 84 -16.16 -16.23 7.27
N GLU A 85 -15.17 -17.04 7.61
CA GLU A 85 -14.01 -16.63 8.39
C GLU A 85 -13.14 -15.60 7.64
N ILE A 86 -13.04 -15.74 6.31
CA ILE A 86 -12.32 -14.75 5.48
C ILE A 86 -13.14 -13.46 5.39
N ASP A 87 -14.46 -13.57 5.23
CA ASP A 87 -15.36 -12.42 5.19
C ASP A 87 -15.27 -11.61 6.48
N GLU A 88 -15.40 -12.26 7.63
CA GLU A 88 -15.29 -11.65 8.94
C GLU A 88 -13.95 -10.93 9.13
N THR A 89 -12.84 -11.64 8.89
CA THR A 89 -11.51 -11.08 9.10
C THR A 89 -11.21 -9.92 8.14
N SER A 90 -11.51 -10.09 6.86
CA SER A 90 -11.24 -9.06 5.84
C SER A 90 -12.04 -7.78 6.11
N ASN A 91 -13.30 -7.89 6.51
CA ASN A 91 -14.12 -6.74 6.87
C ASN A 91 -13.70 -6.10 8.20
N ALA A 92 -13.26 -6.89 9.18
CA ALA A 92 -12.85 -6.40 10.49
C ALA A 92 -11.58 -5.54 10.44
N ILE A 93 -10.61 -5.91 9.60
CA ILE A 93 -9.31 -5.22 9.52
C ILE A 93 -9.13 -4.36 8.27
N ARG A 94 -9.91 -4.57 7.23
CA ARG A 94 -9.93 -3.79 5.98
C ARG A 94 -8.53 -3.53 5.40
N ARG A 95 -7.75 -4.59 5.25
CA ARG A 95 -6.39 -4.54 4.72
C ARG A 95 -6.40 -4.23 3.23
N ILE A 96 -5.61 -3.24 2.80
CA ILE A 96 -5.33 -2.96 1.39
C ILE A 96 -3.82 -2.82 1.17
N GLY A 97 -3.38 -3.03 -0.07
CA GLY A 97 -1.97 -2.96 -0.46
C GLY A 97 -1.79 -2.20 -1.77
N LEU A 98 -1.58 -0.89 -1.68
CA LEU A 98 -1.20 -0.06 -2.84
C LEU A 98 0.32 -0.07 -3.00
N GLY A 99 0.79 -0.45 -4.17
CA GLY A 99 2.20 -0.46 -4.53
C GLY A 99 2.50 0.31 -5.80
N VAL A 100 3.65 -0.01 -6.36
CA VAL A 100 4.17 0.64 -7.57
C VAL A 100 4.63 -0.40 -8.59
N MET A 101 4.71 0.02 -9.85
CA MET A 101 5.35 -0.64 -10.98
C MET A 101 5.96 0.42 -11.89
N GLY A 102 6.73 0.06 -12.88
CA GLY A 102 7.38 1.01 -13.78
C GLY A 102 8.50 1.83 -13.12
N TRP A 103 9.10 1.30 -12.04
CA TRP A 103 10.19 1.97 -11.35
C TRP A 103 11.43 2.12 -12.24
N ALA A 104 11.89 1.02 -12.87
CA ALA A 104 13.04 1.08 -13.75
C ALA A 104 12.80 1.98 -14.98
N ASP A 105 11.57 1.96 -15.53
CA ASP A 105 11.18 2.86 -16.63
C ASP A 105 11.24 4.33 -16.20
N MET A 106 10.77 4.65 -14.99
CA MET A 106 10.83 5.99 -14.43
C MET A 106 12.30 6.46 -14.29
N LEU A 107 13.16 5.61 -13.73
CA LEU A 107 14.59 5.91 -13.59
C LEU A 107 15.26 6.13 -14.94
N PHE A 108 14.95 5.28 -15.94
CA PHE A 108 15.46 5.42 -17.30
C PHE A 108 15.05 6.76 -17.91
N ASP A 109 13.79 7.12 -17.79
CA ASP A 109 13.25 8.38 -18.28
C ASP A 109 13.85 9.61 -17.58
N MET A 110 14.21 9.48 -16.30
CA MET A 110 14.89 10.52 -15.51
C MET A 110 16.41 10.50 -15.68
N ARG A 111 16.97 9.52 -16.43
CA ARG A 111 18.41 9.30 -16.58
C ARG A 111 19.16 9.05 -15.29
N VAL A 112 18.48 8.41 -14.34
CA VAL A 112 19.06 7.99 -13.05
C VAL A 112 19.49 6.53 -13.15
N SER A 113 20.74 6.24 -12.79
CA SER A 113 21.23 4.85 -12.77
C SER A 113 20.55 4.06 -11.67
N TYR A 114 20.00 2.88 -12.00
CA TYR A 114 19.29 2.01 -11.06
C TYR A 114 20.13 1.66 -9.80
N ALA A 115 21.42 1.43 -9.96
CA ALA A 115 22.35 1.07 -8.87
C ALA A 115 23.02 2.28 -8.19
N SER A 116 22.45 3.47 -8.31
CA SER A 116 23.04 4.70 -7.74
C SER A 116 22.40 5.08 -6.40
N GLU A 117 23.12 5.86 -5.61
CA GLU A 117 22.61 6.49 -4.38
C GLU A 117 21.45 7.46 -4.67
N ASP A 118 21.46 8.09 -5.86
CA ASP A 118 20.36 8.96 -6.29
C ASP A 118 19.07 8.17 -6.48
N ALA A 119 19.14 6.95 -7.03
CA ALA A 119 17.97 6.07 -7.14
C ALA A 119 17.43 5.64 -5.76
N ILE A 120 18.31 5.34 -4.81
CA ILE A 120 17.93 4.98 -3.44
C ILE A 120 17.25 6.18 -2.75
N THR A 121 17.80 7.36 -2.93
CA THR A 121 17.23 8.60 -2.37
C THR A 121 15.84 8.87 -2.96
N LEU A 122 15.72 8.82 -4.28
CA LEU A 122 14.45 8.99 -4.98
C LEU A 122 13.41 7.93 -4.57
N ALA A 123 13.83 6.67 -4.38
CA ALA A 123 12.94 5.61 -3.91
C ALA A 123 12.34 5.93 -2.53
N LYS A 124 13.16 6.42 -1.61
CA LYS A 124 12.70 6.85 -0.28
C LYS A 124 11.70 8.00 -0.40
N GLU A 125 12.03 9.05 -1.14
CA GLU A 125 11.16 10.22 -1.33
C GLU A 125 9.80 9.83 -1.93
N VAL A 126 9.79 9.03 -3.00
CA VAL A 126 8.57 8.61 -3.67
C VAL A 126 7.71 7.72 -2.75
N MET A 127 8.32 6.75 -2.06
CA MET A 127 7.57 5.84 -1.20
C MET A 127 7.09 6.50 0.09
N GLU A 128 7.87 7.42 0.68
CA GLU A 128 7.42 8.23 1.82
C GLU A 128 6.23 9.12 1.41
N PHE A 129 6.28 9.70 0.22
CA PHE A 129 5.18 10.49 -0.31
C PHE A 129 3.91 9.62 -0.52
N ILE A 130 4.03 8.48 -1.19
CA ILE A 130 2.90 7.57 -1.42
C ILE A 130 2.30 7.08 -0.10
N GLN A 131 3.14 6.71 0.87
CA GLN A 131 2.67 6.28 2.19
C GLN A 131 1.90 7.39 2.90
N LYS A 132 2.42 8.61 2.89
CA LYS A 132 1.77 9.77 3.49
C LYS A 132 0.43 10.07 2.85
N GLU A 133 0.36 10.10 1.52
CA GLU A 133 -0.89 10.36 0.79
C GLU A 133 -1.92 9.22 0.98
N ALA A 134 -1.46 7.97 1.03
CA ALA A 134 -2.33 6.82 1.33
C ALA A 134 -2.88 6.87 2.76
N ASP A 135 -2.09 7.32 3.72
CA ASP A 135 -2.52 7.54 5.10
C ASP A 135 -3.60 8.64 5.16
N ILE A 136 -3.37 9.78 4.51
CA ILE A 136 -4.34 10.89 4.42
C ILE A 136 -5.65 10.41 3.77
N ALA A 137 -5.57 9.66 2.68
CA ALA A 137 -6.74 9.13 2.01
C ALA A 137 -7.55 8.19 2.91
N SER A 138 -6.88 7.30 3.66
CA SER A 138 -7.53 6.40 4.61
C SER A 138 -8.16 7.14 5.79
N GLU A 139 -7.55 8.21 6.29
CA GLU A 139 -8.14 9.09 7.31
C GLU A 139 -9.39 9.81 6.78
N GLN A 140 -9.34 10.34 5.57
CA GLN A 140 -10.49 10.99 4.95
C GLN A 140 -11.66 10.02 4.73
N LEU A 141 -11.37 8.79 4.29
CA LEU A 141 -12.37 7.73 4.19
C LEU A 141 -12.95 7.36 5.56
N SER A 142 -12.11 7.30 6.59
CA SER A 142 -12.56 7.05 7.97
C SER A 142 -13.53 8.13 8.46
N ALA A 143 -13.30 9.39 8.15
CA ALA A 143 -14.20 10.48 8.52
C ALA A 143 -15.61 10.36 7.90
N VAL A 144 -15.71 9.72 6.72
CA VAL A 144 -16.98 9.56 5.99
C VAL A 144 -17.65 8.21 6.26
N ARG A 145 -16.86 7.14 6.39
CA ARG A 145 -17.34 5.74 6.45
C ARG A 145 -17.10 5.06 7.79
N GLY A 146 -16.47 5.75 8.74
CA GLY A 146 -15.98 5.19 9.99
C GLY A 146 -14.64 4.47 9.84
N SER A 147 -13.95 4.30 10.96
CA SER A 147 -12.71 3.51 11.03
C SER A 147 -13.00 2.04 10.74
N PHE A 148 -11.95 1.25 10.46
CA PHE A 148 -12.12 -0.19 10.35
C PHE A 148 -12.60 -0.78 11.70
N PRO A 149 -13.40 -1.87 11.71
CA PRO A 149 -14.05 -2.36 12.94
C PRO A 149 -13.10 -2.66 14.11
N ASP A 150 -11.91 -3.21 13.86
CA ASP A 150 -10.90 -3.51 14.88
C ASP A 150 -9.99 -2.32 15.24
N TRP A 151 -10.33 -1.11 14.83
CA TRP A 151 -9.49 0.07 15.03
C TRP A 151 -9.10 0.34 16.48
N ASP A 152 -10.02 0.23 17.44
CA ASP A 152 -9.79 0.56 18.87
C ASP A 152 -8.69 -0.28 19.52
N ARG A 153 -8.47 -1.51 19.04
CA ARG A 153 -7.44 -2.43 19.51
C ARG A 153 -6.23 -2.53 18.57
N SER A 154 -6.17 -1.66 17.59
CA SER A 154 -5.06 -1.57 16.65
C SER A 154 -3.95 -0.64 17.12
N ILE A 155 -2.84 -0.64 16.40
CA ILE A 155 -1.76 0.34 16.62
C ILE A 155 -2.21 1.79 16.42
N TYR A 156 -3.34 2.03 15.75
CA TYR A 156 -3.96 3.34 15.50
C TYR A 156 -5.05 3.70 16.50
N GLY A 157 -5.43 2.78 17.37
CA GLY A 157 -6.48 3.00 18.38
C GLY A 157 -6.04 3.91 19.52
N PRO A 158 -6.92 4.14 20.53
CA PRO A 158 -6.66 5.06 21.62
C PRO A 158 -5.40 4.76 22.44
N ASN A 159 -5.04 3.48 22.53
CA ASN A 159 -3.87 2.99 23.29
C ASN A 159 -2.77 2.43 22.37
N GLY A 160 -2.93 2.58 21.07
CA GLY A 160 -1.98 2.08 20.07
C GLY A 160 -0.71 2.92 19.98
N SER A 161 0.36 2.31 19.48
CA SER A 161 1.69 2.95 19.35
C SER A 161 1.70 4.13 18.38
N GLU A 162 0.74 4.20 17.47
CA GLU A 162 0.58 5.26 16.46
C GLU A 162 -0.76 6.03 16.61
N GLY A 163 -1.49 5.79 17.69
CA GLY A 163 -2.79 6.37 17.93
C GLY A 163 -2.83 7.57 18.89
N PRO A 164 -4.02 8.15 19.10
CA PRO A 164 -5.24 7.86 18.37
C PRO A 164 -5.23 8.49 16.96
N ARG A 165 -5.40 7.67 15.94
CA ARG A 165 -5.43 8.09 14.54
C ARG A 165 -6.54 7.34 13.78
N PRO A 166 -7.70 7.97 13.47
CA PRO A 166 -8.78 7.30 12.78
C PRO A 166 -8.35 6.84 11.38
N MET A 167 -8.41 5.53 11.14
CA MET A 167 -8.01 4.92 9.88
C MET A 167 -9.14 4.04 9.32
N ARG A 168 -9.42 4.15 8.03
CA ARG A 168 -10.37 3.27 7.33
C ARG A 168 -9.78 1.89 7.05
N ASN A 169 -8.46 1.81 6.84
CA ASN A 169 -7.75 0.61 6.43
C ASN A 169 -6.59 0.33 7.39
N SER A 170 -6.42 -0.91 7.81
CA SER A 170 -5.38 -1.30 8.77
C SER A 170 -3.96 -1.25 8.17
N THR A 171 -3.82 -1.55 6.87
CA THR A 171 -2.61 -1.31 6.08
C THR A 171 -2.99 -0.60 4.78
N ARG A 172 -2.07 0.13 4.13
CA ARG A 172 -2.34 0.88 2.90
C ARG A 172 -1.38 0.55 1.78
N THR A 173 -0.11 0.34 2.07
CA THR A 173 0.94 0.18 1.05
C THR A 173 1.62 -1.19 1.10
N THR A 174 2.07 -1.65 -0.06
CA THR A 174 2.89 -2.85 -0.23
C THR A 174 3.62 -2.78 -1.57
N ILE A 175 4.63 -3.60 -1.77
CA ILE A 175 5.32 -3.73 -3.06
C ILE A 175 5.09 -5.13 -3.60
N ALA A 176 4.14 -5.26 -4.52
CA ALA A 176 3.86 -6.50 -5.21
C ALA A 176 4.75 -6.67 -6.47
N PRO A 177 5.03 -7.90 -6.92
CA PRO A 177 5.84 -8.15 -8.12
C PRO A 177 5.23 -7.62 -9.42
N THR A 178 3.91 -7.55 -9.51
CA THR A 178 3.13 -7.04 -10.66
C THR A 178 3.40 -7.75 -12.00
N GLY A 179 3.80 -9.03 -11.99
CA GLY A 179 4.23 -9.75 -13.18
C GLY A 179 3.28 -9.62 -14.39
N THR A 180 2.00 -9.98 -14.22
CA THR A 180 0.99 -9.83 -15.29
C THR A 180 0.51 -8.40 -15.45
N LEU A 181 0.33 -7.68 -14.34
CA LEU A 181 -0.19 -6.32 -14.36
C LEU A 181 0.75 -5.36 -15.11
N SER A 182 2.07 -5.48 -14.90
CA SER A 182 3.07 -4.66 -15.59
C SER A 182 3.11 -4.93 -17.10
N ILE A 183 2.92 -6.18 -17.52
CA ILE A 183 2.79 -6.54 -18.94
C ILE A 183 1.58 -5.83 -19.56
N ILE A 184 0.42 -5.87 -18.90
CA ILE A 184 -0.81 -5.19 -19.36
C ILE A 184 -0.59 -3.67 -19.41
N ALA A 185 0.09 -3.11 -18.42
CA ALA A 185 0.37 -1.68 -18.34
C ALA A 185 1.53 -1.23 -19.23
N ASN A 186 2.24 -2.17 -19.87
CA ASN A 186 3.42 -1.94 -20.69
C ASN A 186 4.50 -1.13 -19.93
N CYS A 187 4.94 -1.67 -18.80
CA CYS A 187 6.00 -1.09 -17.97
C CYS A 187 6.79 -2.19 -17.23
N SER A 188 7.90 -1.81 -16.60
CA SER A 188 8.68 -2.71 -15.75
C SER A 188 7.89 -3.18 -14.52
N GLY A 189 8.16 -4.38 -14.02
CA GLY A 189 7.47 -4.99 -12.89
C GLY A 189 7.95 -4.44 -11.55
N GLY A 190 7.03 -4.17 -10.64
CA GLY A 190 7.34 -3.74 -9.28
C GLY A 190 8.40 -2.66 -9.21
N ILE A 191 9.48 -2.99 -8.54
CA ILE A 191 10.69 -2.15 -8.40
C ILE A 191 11.89 -2.70 -9.18
N GLU A 192 11.65 -3.63 -10.10
CA GLU A 192 12.68 -4.21 -10.97
C GLU A 192 13.03 -3.31 -12.14
#